data_b86ed01e431a21fabe9d649ccb2cab94
#
_entry.id   b86ed01e431a21fabe9d649ccb2cab94
#
_cell.length_a   1.000
_cell.length_b   1.000
_cell.length_c   1.000
_cell.angle_alpha   90.00
_cell.angle_beta   90.00
_cell.angle_gamma   90.00
#
_symmetry.space_group_name_H-M   'P 1'
#
loop_
_entity.id
_entity.type
_entity.pdbx_description
1 polymer ?
#
loop_
_entity_poly.entity_id
_entity_poly.type
_entity_poly.pdbx_seq_one_letter_code
_entity_poly.pdbx_strand_id
1 'polypeptide(L)'
;MKTNFTYLLIILCAFIFLNSCEFGIEEEDTINDLKTSIRGQVVDSESGNPVSGASIKINGDSSYTGATTNSQGTFSIEFDLLQDQELTIIIYKNNYYSDTTKVFVASGSTTDISLVRLRAVSGSGTNTSGQAASLYLYSQSAPSIGVKESGSLEAVQIIFEVLDSSGIPITLDNKVFVRFNMSSNPGGGEYLFPDSIETNSFGRATVTLNSGTVAGVVQVIASIFAHGNLIQSSPVVMAIYGGLPDINHFDVASENLNYPAYGLLGFEIPFTAYVGDKYSNPVRPNTTVYFSTTSGIIGGSAQTGINGAATVELVTQPFPNHSQRGPGFFEVTASTIDENSSLIYTSSLRLLSGYPVLDISPSTIDIQNGGSQVFNFTVSDVNNNPLSKGTSISVTVEEGDVTLFGDIDITLPDTQSETYTQFTFTAVDSEPGTMDPKNAIITIQCSGPNGDESRSISGISR
;
A
#
# COMPACT_ATOMS: atom_id res chain seq x y z
N MET A 1 51.88 52.61 -8.24
CA MET A 1 50.75 52.96 -7.38
C MET A 1 49.47 52.10 -7.70
N LYS A 2 49.63 50.87 -8.22
CA LYS A 2 48.51 49.92 -8.51
C LYS A 2 48.61 48.57 -7.77
N THR A 3 49.70 48.32 -7.05
CA THR A 3 49.96 47.07 -6.34
C THR A 3 49.50 47.04 -4.90
N ASN A 4 49.25 48.19 -4.28
CA ASN A 4 48.85 48.24 -2.86
C ASN A 4 47.32 48.13 -2.61
N PHE A 5 46.52 48.31 -3.66
CA PHE A 5 45.04 48.21 -3.52
C PHE A 5 44.55 46.77 -3.53
N THR A 6 45.27 45.88 -4.25
CA THR A 6 44.91 44.46 -4.34
C THR A 6 45.20 43.69 -3.04
N TYR A 7 46.29 44.07 -2.34
CA TYR A 7 46.60 43.48 -1.03
C TYR A 7 45.66 43.91 0.09
N LEU A 8 45.16 45.17 0.02
CA LEU A 8 44.18 45.68 0.98
C LEU A 8 42.83 45.00 0.84
N LEU A 9 42.43 44.67 -0.39
CA LEU A 9 41.17 43.94 -0.66
C LEU A 9 41.23 42.47 -0.21
N ILE A 10 42.38 41.82 -0.37
CA ILE A 10 42.61 40.43 0.08
C ILE A 10 42.62 40.34 1.61
N ILE A 11 43.20 41.31 2.30
CA ILE A 11 43.22 41.38 3.76
C ILE A 11 41.83 41.68 4.30
N LEU A 12 41.03 42.50 3.62
CA LEU A 12 39.64 42.79 4.01
C LEU A 12 38.71 41.59 3.81
N CYS A 13 38.89 40.81 2.74
CA CYS A 13 38.15 39.55 2.53
C CYS A 13 38.58 38.47 3.53
N ALA A 14 39.85 38.40 3.94
CA ALA A 14 40.31 37.42 4.94
C ALA A 14 39.77 37.76 6.35
N PHE A 15 39.49 39.03 6.67
CA PHE A 15 38.88 39.43 7.96
C PHE A 15 37.39 39.18 8.02
N ILE A 16 36.69 39.07 6.87
CA ILE A 16 35.27 38.76 6.82
C ILE A 16 35.02 37.26 7.00
N PHE A 17 36.01 36.40 6.66
CA PHE A 17 35.92 34.94 6.87
C PHE A 17 36.37 34.46 8.26
N LEU A 18 36.92 35.32 9.12
CA LEU A 18 37.36 34.95 10.48
C LEU A 18 36.37 35.33 11.57
N ASN A 19 35.22 35.91 11.20
CA ASN A 19 34.03 36.02 12.06
C ASN A 19 32.91 35.06 11.64
N SER A 20 33.25 33.83 11.24
CA SER A 20 32.26 32.78 11.28
C SER A 20 31.99 32.49 12.75
N CYS A 21 30.81 32.92 13.21
CA CYS A 21 30.21 32.46 14.45
C CYS A 21 30.54 30.98 14.67
N GLU A 22 31.23 30.69 15.78
CA GLU A 22 30.97 29.44 16.48
C GLU A 22 29.47 29.42 16.77
N PHE A 23 28.71 28.76 15.89
CA PHE A 23 27.50 28.16 16.28
C PHE A 23 27.90 27.04 17.24
N GLY A 24 28.00 27.38 18.50
CA GLY A 24 27.83 26.39 19.55
C GLY A 24 26.49 25.73 19.27
N ILE A 25 26.54 24.54 18.74
CA ILE A 25 25.46 23.57 18.92
C ILE A 25 25.57 23.30 20.42
N GLU A 26 24.87 24.08 21.25
CA GLU A 26 24.31 23.55 22.46
C GLU A 26 23.40 22.43 21.91
N GLU A 27 23.80 21.19 22.08
CA GLU A 27 22.85 20.11 22.23
C GLU A 27 21.96 20.52 23.42
N GLU A 28 20.95 21.37 23.15
CA GLU A 28 19.73 21.21 23.89
C GLU A 28 19.32 19.77 23.63
N ASP A 29 19.57 18.92 24.62
CA ASP A 29 18.72 17.79 24.91
C ASP A 29 17.30 18.36 25.03
N THR A 30 16.66 18.67 23.91
CA THR A 30 15.23 18.66 23.81
C THR A 30 14.84 17.19 23.93
N ILE A 31 14.84 16.69 25.15
CA ILE A 31 13.81 15.78 25.56
C ILE A 31 12.54 16.56 25.16
N ASN A 32 12.02 16.23 24.01
CA ASN A 32 10.67 16.60 23.63
C ASN A 32 9.83 15.91 24.70
N ASP A 33 9.54 16.64 25.78
CA ASP A 33 8.50 16.28 26.74
C ASP A 33 7.19 16.32 25.93
N LEU A 34 6.94 15.20 25.20
CA LEU A 34 5.71 15.01 24.43
C LEU A 34 4.59 14.88 25.46
N LYS A 35 4.09 16.05 25.90
CA LYS A 35 2.95 16.12 26.81
C LYS A 35 1.76 15.45 26.16
N THR A 36 1.22 14.49 26.86
CA THR A 36 -0.06 13.87 26.50
C THR A 36 -1.18 14.81 26.91
N SER A 37 -2.17 14.99 26.05
CA SER A 37 -3.32 15.84 26.39
C SER A 37 -4.65 15.17 26.08
N ILE A 38 -5.66 15.45 26.93
CA ILE A 38 -7.06 15.07 26.70
C ILE A 38 -7.90 16.35 26.66
N ARG A 39 -8.71 16.48 25.63
CA ARG A 39 -9.62 17.61 25.43
C ARG A 39 -11.06 17.14 25.29
N GLY A 40 -11.99 18.00 25.65
CA GLY A 40 -13.40 17.70 25.46
C GLY A 40 -14.30 18.88 25.81
N GLN A 41 -15.60 18.66 25.60
CA GLN A 41 -16.63 19.62 25.94
C GLN A 41 -17.75 18.95 26.74
N VAL A 42 -18.26 19.67 27.75
CA VAL A 42 -19.35 19.22 28.60
C VAL A 42 -20.56 20.14 28.40
N VAL A 43 -21.70 19.56 28.08
CA VAL A 43 -22.96 20.29 27.93
C VAL A 43 -24.06 19.67 28.78
N ASP A 44 -25.10 20.43 29.07
CA ASP A 44 -26.32 19.95 29.68
C ASP A 44 -27.12 19.09 28.67
N SER A 45 -27.60 17.95 29.10
CA SER A 45 -28.21 16.95 28.19
C SER A 45 -29.58 17.40 27.64
N GLU A 46 -30.31 18.26 28.36
CA GLU A 46 -31.63 18.74 27.97
C GLU A 46 -31.57 20.00 27.16
N SER A 47 -30.84 21.00 27.66
CA SER A 47 -30.76 22.31 27.04
C SER A 47 -29.67 22.44 25.96
N GLY A 48 -28.68 21.53 25.95
CA GLY A 48 -27.52 21.65 25.09
C GLY A 48 -26.53 22.74 25.48
N ASN A 49 -26.82 23.50 26.57
CA ASN A 49 -25.96 24.60 27.00
C ASN A 49 -24.65 24.07 27.60
N PRO A 50 -23.55 24.86 27.43
CA PRO A 50 -22.28 24.52 28.06
C PRO A 50 -22.38 24.43 29.59
N VAL A 51 -21.79 23.36 30.17
CA VAL A 51 -21.71 23.23 31.63
C VAL A 51 -20.34 23.74 32.09
N SER A 52 -20.34 24.95 32.65
CA SER A 52 -19.15 25.57 33.22
C SER A 52 -18.84 25.05 34.61
N GLY A 53 -17.55 24.92 34.97
CA GLY A 53 -17.09 24.49 36.30
C GLY A 53 -17.43 23.04 36.64
N ALA A 54 -17.60 22.18 35.65
CA ALA A 54 -17.61 20.73 35.86
C ALA A 54 -16.16 20.25 36.12
N SER A 55 -15.99 19.44 37.16
CA SER A 55 -14.70 18.89 37.55
C SER A 55 -14.43 17.60 36.72
N ILE A 56 -13.26 17.54 36.13
CA ILE A 56 -12.77 16.41 35.36
C ILE A 56 -11.67 15.75 36.17
N LYS A 57 -11.77 14.45 36.42
CA LYS A 57 -10.73 13.64 37.07
C LYS A 57 -10.34 12.50 36.15
N ILE A 58 -9.03 12.25 36.07
CA ILE A 58 -8.49 11.10 35.35
C ILE A 58 -7.93 10.13 36.39
N ASN A 59 -8.41 8.89 36.37
CA ASN A 59 -7.88 7.79 37.18
C ASN A 59 -7.09 6.85 36.27
N GLY A 60 -5.83 6.59 36.61
CA GLY A 60 -4.91 5.63 36.01
C GLY A 60 -3.92 5.17 37.08
N ASP A 61 -2.89 4.46 36.67
CA ASP A 61 -1.83 3.95 37.56
C ASP A 61 -0.98 5.06 38.21
N SER A 62 -1.10 6.27 37.75
CA SER A 62 -0.46 7.47 38.27
C SER A 62 -1.51 8.52 38.64
N SER A 63 -1.22 9.39 39.64
CA SER A 63 -2.11 10.45 40.07
C SER A 63 -2.08 11.60 39.04
N TYR A 64 -3.03 11.61 38.12
CA TYR A 64 -3.17 12.69 37.16
C TYR A 64 -3.96 13.86 37.75
N THR A 65 -3.58 15.09 37.34
CA THR A 65 -4.26 16.31 37.75
C THR A 65 -5.63 16.44 37.09
N GLY A 66 -6.61 16.89 37.85
CA GLY A 66 -7.93 17.21 37.28
C GLY A 66 -7.97 18.59 36.65
N ALA A 67 -8.99 18.83 35.82
CA ALA A 67 -9.34 20.16 35.27
C ALA A 67 -10.78 20.52 35.60
N THR A 68 -11.15 21.78 35.30
CA THR A 68 -12.53 22.22 35.32
C THR A 68 -12.90 22.81 33.97
N THR A 69 -14.15 22.62 33.55
CA THR A 69 -14.66 23.22 32.30
C THR A 69 -14.75 24.74 32.43
N ASN A 70 -14.40 25.44 31.35
CA ASN A 70 -14.55 26.89 31.24
C ASN A 70 -16.01 27.31 30.95
N SER A 71 -16.24 28.61 30.70
CA SER A 71 -17.58 29.15 30.39
C SER A 71 -18.23 28.56 29.13
N GLN A 72 -17.42 27.98 28.22
CA GLN A 72 -17.90 27.32 27.01
C GLN A 72 -18.04 25.81 27.20
N GLY A 73 -17.90 25.30 28.44
CA GLY A 73 -17.95 23.88 28.76
C GLY A 73 -16.75 23.08 28.29
N THR A 74 -15.70 23.70 27.75
CA THR A 74 -14.51 23.01 27.26
C THR A 74 -13.48 22.81 28.36
N PHE A 75 -12.70 21.74 28.25
CA PHE A 75 -11.55 21.47 29.12
C PHE A 75 -10.37 20.92 28.31
N SER A 76 -9.18 21.08 28.84
CA SER A 76 -7.95 20.44 28.38
C SER A 76 -7.13 20.04 29.60
N ILE A 77 -6.61 18.82 29.60
CA ILE A 77 -5.74 18.30 30.67
C ILE A 77 -4.45 17.84 29.99
N GLU A 78 -3.32 18.34 30.45
CA GLU A 78 -1.98 17.92 30.04
C GLU A 78 -1.30 17.18 31.17
N PHE A 79 -0.70 16.05 30.84
CA PHE A 79 -0.02 15.18 31.81
C PHE A 79 1.06 14.35 31.09
N ASP A 80 1.96 13.77 31.90
CA ASP A 80 3.00 12.88 31.40
C ASP A 80 2.48 11.45 31.41
N LEU A 81 2.51 10.80 30.25
CA LEU A 81 2.12 9.41 30.07
C LEU A 81 3.32 8.64 29.54
N LEU A 82 3.80 7.66 30.31
CA LEU A 82 5.01 6.91 29.98
C LEU A 82 4.79 5.83 28.91
N GLN A 83 3.56 5.33 28.80
CA GLN A 83 3.17 4.32 27.82
C GLN A 83 1.66 4.40 27.56
N ASP A 84 1.25 3.91 26.42
CA ASP A 84 -0.14 3.85 26.01
C ASP A 84 -0.98 3.08 27.02
N GLN A 85 -2.09 3.65 27.44
CA GLN A 85 -2.99 2.99 28.40
C GLN A 85 -4.43 3.47 28.31
N GLU A 86 -5.34 2.67 28.85
CA GLU A 86 -6.73 3.06 29.07
C GLU A 86 -6.85 3.90 30.33
N LEU A 87 -7.45 5.08 30.20
CA LEU A 87 -7.72 6.00 31.32
C LEU A 87 -9.21 6.06 31.58
N THR A 88 -9.58 6.14 32.84
CA THR A 88 -10.95 6.41 33.26
C THR A 88 -11.11 7.89 33.57
N ILE A 89 -11.99 8.56 32.82
CA ILE A 89 -12.30 9.97 33.01
C ILE A 89 -13.63 10.08 33.75
N ILE A 90 -13.63 10.74 34.89
CA ILE A 90 -14.82 10.99 35.72
C ILE A 90 -15.14 12.47 35.62
N ILE A 91 -16.36 12.79 35.21
CA ILE A 91 -16.85 14.15 35.07
C ILE A 91 -17.96 14.37 36.08
N TYR A 92 -17.76 15.39 36.93
CA TYR A 92 -18.64 15.68 38.06
C TYR A 92 -19.01 17.16 38.12
N LYS A 93 -20.28 17.46 38.42
CA LYS A 93 -20.77 18.78 38.71
C LYS A 93 -21.87 18.70 39.74
N ASN A 94 -21.91 19.64 40.72
CA ASN A 94 -23.03 19.75 41.65
C ASN A 94 -24.35 19.94 40.90
N ASN A 95 -25.40 19.25 41.33
CA ASN A 95 -26.73 19.18 40.69
C ASN A 95 -26.77 18.51 39.33
N TYR A 96 -25.74 17.73 38.99
CA TYR A 96 -25.73 16.86 37.85
C TYR A 96 -25.34 15.41 38.27
N TYR A 97 -25.82 14.43 37.55
CA TYR A 97 -25.31 13.09 37.66
C TYR A 97 -23.88 13.05 37.11
N SER A 98 -22.98 12.37 37.81
CA SER A 98 -21.58 12.19 37.32
C SER A 98 -21.59 11.25 36.13
N ASP A 99 -20.75 11.56 35.14
CA ASP A 99 -20.47 10.66 34.01
C ASP A 99 -19.07 10.09 34.13
N THR A 100 -18.90 8.84 33.68
CA THR A 100 -17.63 8.14 33.68
C THR A 100 -17.41 7.52 32.32
N THR A 101 -16.34 7.89 31.66
CA THR A 101 -15.94 7.35 30.35
C THR A 101 -14.54 6.77 30.42
N LYS A 102 -14.28 5.73 29.65
CA LYS A 102 -12.96 5.14 29.46
C LYS A 102 -12.42 5.53 28.10
N VAL A 103 -11.17 5.91 28.05
CA VAL A 103 -10.49 6.41 26.84
C VAL A 103 -9.11 5.78 26.76
N PHE A 104 -8.78 5.19 25.62
CA PHE A 104 -7.42 4.79 25.33
C PHE A 104 -6.62 6.01 24.87
N VAL A 105 -5.47 6.24 25.48
CA VAL A 105 -4.63 7.41 25.24
C VAL A 105 -3.22 6.95 24.93
N ALA A 106 -2.71 7.36 23.78
CA ALA A 106 -1.33 7.12 23.40
C ALA A 106 -0.42 8.19 23.99
N SER A 107 0.76 7.76 24.46
CA SER A 107 1.78 8.62 25.05
C SER A 107 2.20 9.72 24.04
N GLY A 108 2.34 10.95 24.50
CA GLY A 108 2.73 12.10 23.67
C GLY A 108 1.67 12.59 22.68
N SER A 109 0.43 12.08 22.72
CA SER A 109 -0.64 12.45 21.81
C SER A 109 -1.70 13.37 22.44
N THR A 110 -2.48 14.05 21.59
CA THR A 110 -3.70 14.73 21.98
C THR A 110 -4.91 13.86 21.65
N THR A 111 -5.72 13.53 22.65
CA THR A 111 -6.95 12.77 22.49
C THR A 111 -8.16 13.67 22.71
N ASP A 112 -9.00 13.81 21.70
CA ASP A 112 -10.28 14.49 21.80
C ASP A 112 -11.36 13.48 22.18
N ILE A 113 -12.01 13.69 23.34
CA ILE A 113 -13.14 12.85 23.72
C ILE A 113 -14.45 13.40 23.13
N SER A 114 -15.39 12.49 22.90
CA SER A 114 -16.73 12.85 22.43
C SER A 114 -17.41 13.84 23.37
N LEU A 115 -18.32 14.68 22.82
CA LEU A 115 -19.13 15.61 23.58
C LEU A 115 -19.81 14.91 24.77
N VAL A 116 -19.48 15.34 25.99
CA VAL A 116 -20.05 14.80 27.22
C VAL A 116 -21.33 15.56 27.57
N ARG A 117 -22.42 14.83 27.79
CA ARG A 117 -23.71 15.40 28.16
C ARG A 117 -24.05 15.04 29.60
N LEU A 118 -23.96 16.00 30.50
CA LEU A 118 -24.37 15.80 31.90
C LEU A 118 -25.89 16.05 32.07
N ARG A 119 -26.54 15.16 32.79
CA ARG A 119 -27.97 15.31 33.14
C ARG A 119 -28.09 16.03 34.48
N ALA A 120 -28.87 17.10 34.50
CA ALA A 120 -29.19 17.78 35.75
C ALA A 120 -30.01 16.87 36.69
N VAL A 121 -29.69 16.94 37.98
CA VAL A 121 -30.52 16.31 39.00
C VAL A 121 -31.74 17.22 39.18
N SER A 122 -32.80 16.92 38.39
CA SER A 122 -34.06 17.67 38.49
C SER A 122 -34.70 17.42 39.86
N GLY A 123 -34.88 18.48 40.64
CA GLY A 123 -35.76 18.40 41.78
C GLY A 123 -37.19 18.15 41.32
N SER A 124 -37.73 16.98 41.67
CA SER A 124 -39.16 16.65 41.59
C SER A 124 -39.76 16.48 40.19
N GLY A 125 -39.26 15.51 39.44
CA GLY A 125 -39.97 14.95 38.28
C GLY A 125 -39.42 13.55 38.03
N THR A 126 -40.09 12.53 38.49
CA THR A 126 -39.75 11.12 38.27
C THR A 126 -39.99 10.73 36.80
N ASN A 127 -39.16 11.12 35.90
CA ASN A 127 -38.98 10.39 34.62
C ASN A 127 -38.10 9.19 34.86
N THR A 128 -38.57 8.23 35.65
CA THR A 128 -37.97 6.90 35.68
C THR A 128 -38.19 6.29 34.32
N SER A 129 -37.12 6.00 33.61
CA SER A 129 -37.20 5.23 32.38
C SER A 129 -37.86 3.88 32.66
N GLY A 130 -38.54 3.31 31.67
CA GLY A 130 -38.93 1.92 31.67
C GLY A 130 -37.72 0.98 31.59
N GLN A 131 -38.03 -0.32 31.55
CA GLN A 131 -36.98 -1.32 31.33
C GLN A 131 -36.47 -1.25 29.88
N ALA A 132 -35.24 -1.70 29.67
CA ALA A 132 -34.59 -1.70 28.37
C ALA A 132 -35.41 -2.46 27.31
N ALA A 133 -35.65 -1.85 26.15
CA ALA A 133 -36.43 -2.41 25.06
C ALA A 133 -35.79 -2.32 23.69
N SER A 134 -34.80 -1.45 23.52
CA SER A 134 -34.04 -1.29 22.26
C SER A 134 -32.59 -0.83 22.51
N LEU A 135 -31.74 -1.06 21.53
CA LEU A 135 -30.31 -0.76 21.58
C LEU A 135 -29.83 -0.33 20.19
N TYR A 136 -29.14 0.79 20.09
CA TYR A 136 -28.64 1.31 18.82
C TYR A 136 -27.29 2.02 18.97
N LEU A 137 -26.59 2.23 17.84
CA LEU A 137 -25.39 3.04 17.79
C LEU A 137 -25.73 4.51 18.09
N TYR A 138 -25.12 5.07 19.14
CA TYR A 138 -25.22 6.49 19.44
C TYR A 138 -24.18 7.32 18.69
N SER A 139 -22.91 6.93 18.77
CA SER A 139 -21.80 7.59 18.07
C SER A 139 -20.58 6.69 17.96
N GLN A 140 -19.67 7.05 17.06
CA GLN A 140 -18.34 6.48 16.95
C GLN A 140 -17.31 7.60 16.76
N SER A 141 -16.12 7.47 17.33
CA SER A 141 -15.09 8.51 17.30
C SER A 141 -14.39 8.64 15.94
N ALA A 142 -14.40 7.57 15.11
CA ALA A 142 -13.86 7.58 13.76
C ALA A 142 -14.57 6.54 12.88
N PRO A 143 -14.65 6.74 11.56
CA PRO A 143 -15.27 5.79 10.63
C PRO A 143 -14.34 4.62 10.28
N SER A 144 -13.04 4.73 10.55
CA SER A 144 -12.02 3.73 10.22
C SER A 144 -10.79 3.92 11.08
N ILE A 145 -9.98 2.85 11.18
CA ILE A 145 -8.69 2.83 11.87
C ILE A 145 -7.62 2.20 10.98
N GLY A 146 -6.34 2.33 11.35
CA GLY A 146 -5.24 1.60 10.71
C GLY A 146 -4.90 0.33 11.48
N VAL A 147 -4.16 -0.56 10.86
CA VAL A 147 -3.55 -1.70 11.54
C VAL A 147 -2.61 -1.24 12.66
N LYS A 148 -2.34 -2.12 13.59
CA LYS A 148 -1.42 -1.86 14.72
C LYS A 148 -0.05 -1.36 14.21
N GLU A 149 0.53 -0.39 14.91
CA GLU A 149 1.83 0.22 14.59
C GLU A 149 1.89 0.82 13.16
N SER A 150 0.75 1.33 12.69
CA SER A 150 0.63 1.95 11.36
C SER A 150 0.94 3.45 11.34
N GLY A 151 1.23 4.06 12.49
CA GLY A 151 1.37 5.50 12.64
C GLY A 151 0.06 6.28 12.45
N SER A 152 -1.09 5.60 12.45
CA SER A 152 -2.43 6.21 12.34
C SER A 152 -3.28 5.83 13.56
N LEU A 153 -4.54 6.29 13.59
CA LEU A 153 -5.47 5.92 14.66
C LEU A 153 -5.68 4.39 14.68
N GLU A 154 -5.31 3.73 15.77
CA GLU A 154 -5.34 2.27 15.92
C GLU A 154 -6.52 1.79 16.77
N ALA A 155 -7.23 2.70 17.40
CA ALA A 155 -8.39 2.40 18.23
C ALA A 155 -9.54 3.37 17.95
N VAL A 156 -10.77 2.87 18.06
CA VAL A 156 -11.98 3.67 17.91
C VAL A 156 -12.96 3.40 19.03
N GLN A 157 -13.51 4.45 19.59
CA GLN A 157 -14.54 4.36 20.60
C GLN A 157 -15.93 4.32 19.93
N ILE A 158 -16.74 3.33 20.32
CA ILE A 158 -18.09 3.11 19.84
C ILE A 158 -19.04 3.22 21.04
N ILE A 159 -20.03 4.06 20.96
CA ILE A 159 -21.00 4.30 22.03
C ILE A 159 -22.38 3.80 21.58
N PHE A 160 -22.94 2.90 22.34
CA PHE A 160 -24.29 2.41 22.15
C PHE A 160 -25.23 3.03 23.19
N GLU A 161 -26.48 3.27 22.84
CA GLU A 161 -27.52 3.78 23.72
C GLU A 161 -28.69 2.82 23.83
N VAL A 162 -29.14 2.59 25.05
CA VAL A 162 -30.25 1.68 25.35
C VAL A 162 -31.48 2.53 25.72
N LEU A 163 -32.58 2.26 25.06
CA LEU A 163 -33.87 2.92 25.30
C LEU A 163 -34.89 1.97 25.86
N ASP A 164 -35.87 2.52 26.59
CA ASP A 164 -37.08 1.81 26.97
C ASP A 164 -38.10 1.75 25.80
N SER A 165 -39.26 1.15 26.06
CA SER A 165 -40.33 1.00 25.06
C SER A 165 -40.98 2.33 24.61
N SER A 166 -40.72 3.43 25.33
CA SER A 166 -41.18 4.78 24.99
C SER A 166 -40.12 5.57 24.23
N GLY A 167 -38.94 4.99 23.96
CA GLY A 167 -37.83 5.66 23.31
C GLY A 167 -37.05 6.58 24.25
N ILE A 168 -37.19 6.42 25.56
CA ILE A 168 -36.45 7.21 26.57
C ILE A 168 -35.19 6.44 26.96
N PRO A 169 -33.99 7.08 26.99
CA PRO A 169 -32.77 6.46 27.47
C PRO A 169 -32.93 5.91 28.90
N ILE A 170 -32.52 4.67 29.11
CA ILE A 170 -32.63 4.07 30.45
C ILE A 170 -31.76 4.80 31.47
N THR A 171 -32.23 4.87 32.70
CA THR A 171 -31.55 5.51 33.82
C THR A 171 -30.84 4.46 34.71
N LEU A 172 -30.11 4.96 35.73
CA LEU A 172 -29.40 4.06 36.68
C LEU A 172 -30.32 3.07 37.42
N ASP A 173 -31.62 3.39 37.57
CA ASP A 173 -32.60 2.49 38.22
C ASP A 173 -32.91 1.27 37.36
N ASN A 174 -32.72 1.38 36.04
CA ASN A 174 -32.97 0.33 35.04
C ASN A 174 -31.71 -0.02 34.22
N LYS A 175 -30.54 0.15 34.81
CA LYS A 175 -29.26 -0.18 34.15
C LYS A 175 -29.22 -1.63 33.71
N VAL A 176 -28.58 -1.86 32.56
CA VAL A 176 -28.37 -3.19 32.01
C VAL A 176 -26.93 -3.39 31.62
N PHE A 177 -26.47 -4.66 31.62
CA PHE A 177 -25.19 -5.02 31.03
C PHE A 177 -25.34 -5.10 29.50
N VAL A 178 -24.48 -4.37 28.80
CA VAL A 178 -24.31 -4.44 27.36
C VAL A 178 -23.10 -5.28 27.06
N ARG A 179 -23.24 -6.34 26.27
CA ARG A 179 -22.13 -7.18 25.78
C ARG A 179 -21.80 -6.82 24.36
N PHE A 180 -20.52 -6.83 24.04
CA PHE A 180 -20.01 -6.50 22.72
C PHE A 180 -19.35 -7.70 22.07
N ASN A 181 -19.64 -7.93 20.81
CA ASN A 181 -19.03 -9.00 20.01
C ASN A 181 -18.66 -8.48 18.62
N MET A 182 -17.62 -9.05 18.05
CA MET A 182 -17.33 -8.92 16.63
C MET A 182 -18.04 -10.06 15.89
N SER A 183 -19.00 -9.73 15.01
CA SER A 183 -19.67 -10.72 14.17
C SER A 183 -18.84 -11.08 12.93
N SER A 184 -17.93 -10.20 12.54
CA SER A 184 -16.93 -10.41 11.50
C SER A 184 -15.67 -9.61 11.84
N ASN A 185 -14.51 -10.19 11.57
CA ASN A 185 -13.21 -9.54 11.76
C ASN A 185 -12.16 -10.13 10.79
N PRO A 186 -11.06 -9.42 10.48
CA PRO A 186 -10.01 -9.93 9.60
C PRO A 186 -9.11 -11.00 10.22
N GLY A 187 -9.12 -11.18 11.55
CA GLY A 187 -8.34 -12.21 12.23
C GLY A 187 -6.89 -11.84 12.53
N GLY A 188 -6.59 -10.55 12.62
CA GLY A 188 -5.25 -10.02 12.90
C GLY A 188 -4.94 -9.78 14.38
N GLY A 189 -5.84 -10.21 15.29
CA GLY A 189 -5.69 -9.96 16.73
C GLY A 189 -6.38 -8.68 17.21
N GLU A 190 -7.30 -8.13 16.42
CA GLU A 190 -8.20 -7.05 16.85
C GLU A 190 -9.09 -7.52 18.01
N TYR A 191 -9.42 -6.61 18.90
CA TYR A 191 -10.24 -6.92 20.07
C TYR A 191 -11.10 -5.74 20.51
N LEU A 192 -12.16 -6.08 21.25
CA LEU A 192 -13.05 -5.12 21.91
C LEU A 192 -12.72 -5.03 23.39
N PHE A 193 -12.72 -3.81 23.94
CA PHE A 193 -12.54 -3.60 25.37
C PHE A 193 -13.40 -2.44 25.87
N PRO A 194 -14.14 -2.64 26.99
CA PRO A 194 -14.41 -3.91 27.63
C PRO A 194 -15.31 -4.83 26.78
N ASP A 195 -15.34 -6.13 27.07
CA ASP A 195 -16.26 -7.07 26.43
C ASP A 195 -17.72 -6.91 26.87
N SER A 196 -17.92 -6.31 28.04
CA SER A 196 -19.22 -5.96 28.60
C SER A 196 -19.12 -4.83 29.63
N ILE A 197 -20.13 -3.99 29.68
CA ILE A 197 -20.21 -2.88 30.65
C ILE A 197 -21.66 -2.57 30.98
N GLU A 198 -21.93 -2.10 32.23
CA GLU A 198 -23.23 -1.53 32.58
C GLU A 198 -23.45 -0.18 31.91
N THR A 199 -24.71 0.10 31.55
CA THR A 199 -25.09 1.44 31.04
C THR A 199 -24.91 2.50 32.10
N ASN A 200 -24.46 3.69 31.66
CA ASN A 200 -24.34 4.87 32.53
C ASN A 200 -25.70 5.55 32.79
N SER A 201 -25.70 6.70 33.47
CA SER A 201 -26.89 7.51 33.79
C SER A 201 -27.68 8.00 32.56
N PHE A 202 -27.12 7.88 31.35
CA PHE A 202 -27.76 8.25 30.07
C PHE A 202 -28.17 7.04 29.25
N GLY A 203 -28.15 5.84 29.82
CA GLY A 203 -28.45 4.61 29.10
C GLY A 203 -27.35 4.22 28.10
N ARG A 204 -26.13 4.72 28.24
CA ARG A 204 -25.05 4.50 27.27
C ARG A 204 -24.03 3.49 27.77
N ALA A 205 -23.52 2.72 26.83
CA ALA A 205 -22.42 1.78 27.02
C ALA A 205 -21.36 2.01 25.96
N THR A 206 -20.12 2.11 26.38
CA THR A 206 -18.99 2.43 25.51
C THR A 206 -18.07 1.23 25.38
N VAL A 207 -17.61 0.97 24.16
CA VAL A 207 -16.60 -0.03 23.85
C VAL A 207 -15.54 0.57 22.95
N THR A 208 -14.30 0.14 23.12
CA THR A 208 -13.20 0.49 22.23
C THR A 208 -12.86 -0.72 21.37
N LEU A 209 -12.86 -0.53 20.05
CA LEU A 209 -12.29 -1.47 19.10
C LEU A 209 -10.81 -1.10 18.92
N ASN A 210 -9.93 -2.05 19.17
CA ASN A 210 -8.49 -1.95 18.93
C ASN A 210 -8.13 -2.78 17.71
N SER A 211 -7.27 -2.24 16.84
CA SER A 211 -6.86 -2.92 15.62
C SER A 211 -5.87 -4.05 15.88
N GLY A 212 -5.86 -5.00 14.95
CA GLY A 212 -4.82 -6.03 14.83
C GLY A 212 -3.84 -5.71 13.69
N THR A 213 -3.17 -6.75 13.19
CA THR A 213 -2.15 -6.66 12.14
C THR A 213 -2.70 -6.89 10.73
N VAL A 214 -3.97 -7.28 10.59
CA VAL A 214 -4.59 -7.59 9.29
C VAL A 214 -5.63 -6.53 8.93
N ALA A 215 -5.49 -5.97 7.73
CA ALA A 215 -6.45 -5.02 7.17
C ALA A 215 -7.75 -5.73 6.75
N GLY A 216 -8.89 -5.07 6.93
CA GLY A 216 -10.16 -5.64 6.54
C GLY A 216 -11.35 -4.96 7.19
N VAL A 217 -12.50 -5.61 7.17
CA VAL A 217 -13.74 -5.08 7.71
C VAL A 217 -14.08 -5.77 9.03
N VAL A 218 -14.37 -4.96 10.04
CA VAL A 218 -14.88 -5.40 11.35
C VAL A 218 -16.35 -5.03 11.46
N GLN A 219 -17.15 -5.93 12.01
CA GLN A 219 -18.54 -5.68 12.36
C GLN A 219 -18.74 -5.87 13.86
N VAL A 220 -19.05 -4.78 14.56
CA VAL A 220 -19.31 -4.79 16.01
C VAL A 220 -20.81 -4.80 16.27
N ILE A 221 -21.27 -5.72 17.13
CA ILE A 221 -22.64 -5.85 17.58
C ILE A 221 -22.68 -5.71 19.11
N ALA A 222 -23.54 -4.85 19.59
CA ALA A 222 -23.89 -4.78 21.01
C ALA A 222 -25.16 -5.60 21.29
N SER A 223 -25.26 -6.20 22.47
CA SER A 223 -26.41 -7.01 22.89
C SER A 223 -26.72 -6.81 24.36
N ILE A 224 -28.03 -6.82 24.67
CA ILE A 224 -28.57 -6.81 26.03
C ILE A 224 -29.55 -7.99 26.19
N PHE A 225 -29.70 -8.44 27.43
CA PHE A 225 -30.74 -9.41 27.76
C PHE A 225 -31.80 -8.73 28.61
N ALA A 226 -33.01 -8.57 28.05
CA ALA A 226 -34.13 -7.91 28.71
C ALA A 226 -35.43 -8.66 28.44
N HIS A 227 -36.33 -8.76 29.42
CA HIS A 227 -37.63 -9.46 29.36
C HIS A 227 -37.51 -10.92 28.87
N GLY A 228 -36.43 -11.60 29.18
CA GLY A 228 -36.22 -12.99 28.72
C GLY A 228 -35.78 -13.13 27.27
N ASN A 229 -35.51 -12.01 26.56
CA ASN A 229 -35.12 -11.99 25.17
C ASN A 229 -33.73 -11.33 24.98
N LEU A 230 -33.01 -11.80 23.97
CA LEU A 230 -31.78 -11.15 23.51
C LEU A 230 -32.16 -10.04 22.51
N ILE A 231 -31.75 -8.81 22.82
CA ILE A 231 -31.90 -7.64 21.96
C ILE A 231 -30.53 -7.26 21.45
N GLN A 232 -30.40 -7.08 20.14
CA GLN A 232 -29.11 -6.74 19.49
C GLN A 232 -29.24 -5.44 18.70
N SER A 233 -28.13 -4.71 18.63
CA SER A 233 -28.00 -3.57 17.71
C SER A 233 -27.87 -4.04 16.27
N SER A 234 -28.09 -3.12 15.32
CA SER A 234 -27.56 -3.30 13.97
C SER A 234 -26.03 -3.37 14.03
N PRO A 235 -25.39 -4.15 13.13
CA PRO A 235 -23.94 -4.22 13.06
C PRO A 235 -23.33 -2.84 12.74
N VAL A 236 -22.33 -2.44 13.50
CA VAL A 236 -21.50 -1.26 13.22
C VAL A 236 -20.32 -1.73 12.37
N VAL A 237 -20.27 -1.28 11.13
CA VAL A 237 -19.26 -1.69 10.16
C VAL A 237 -18.12 -0.69 10.16
N MET A 238 -16.88 -1.17 10.30
CA MET A 238 -15.68 -0.36 10.33
C MET A 238 -14.58 -0.97 9.46
N ALA A 239 -13.79 -0.12 8.79
CA ALA A 239 -12.63 -0.54 8.03
C ALA A 239 -11.35 -0.41 8.87
N ILE A 240 -10.52 -1.45 8.84
CA ILE A 240 -9.12 -1.40 9.27
C ILE A 240 -8.29 -1.35 8.01
N TYR A 241 -7.58 -0.25 7.77
CA TYR A 241 -6.69 -0.07 6.62
C TYR A 241 -5.28 -0.55 6.94
N GLY A 242 -4.52 -0.92 5.89
CA GLY A 242 -3.10 -1.23 5.99
C GLY A 242 -2.27 -0.07 6.50
N GLY A 243 -1.03 -0.38 6.86
CA GLY A 243 -0.05 0.56 7.38
C GLY A 243 0.65 1.37 6.30
N LEU A 244 1.80 1.93 6.66
CA LEU A 244 2.69 2.66 5.76
C LEU A 244 3.50 1.68 4.89
N PRO A 245 4.05 2.12 3.74
CA PRO A 245 4.82 1.28 2.84
C PRO A 245 6.02 0.61 3.52
N ASP A 246 6.29 -0.65 3.13
CA ASP A 246 7.45 -1.44 3.53
C ASP A 246 8.25 -1.88 2.30
N ILE A 247 9.59 -1.78 2.35
CA ILE A 247 10.47 -2.10 1.22
C ILE A 247 10.37 -3.56 0.77
N ASN A 248 10.09 -4.50 1.69
CA ASN A 248 9.98 -5.93 1.37
C ASN A 248 8.66 -6.28 0.67
N HIS A 249 7.70 -5.34 0.69
CA HIS A 249 6.37 -5.48 0.09
C HIS A 249 6.12 -4.39 -0.97
N PHE A 250 7.19 -3.90 -1.61
CA PHE A 250 7.13 -2.87 -2.64
C PHE A 250 7.79 -3.35 -3.93
N ASP A 251 7.02 -3.45 -5.01
CA ASP A 251 7.50 -3.85 -6.32
C ASP A 251 6.85 -3.02 -7.44
N VAL A 252 7.49 -2.99 -8.62
CA VAL A 252 6.98 -2.35 -9.83
C VAL A 252 7.06 -3.31 -11.02
N ALA A 253 5.96 -3.48 -11.72
CA ALA A 253 5.85 -4.43 -12.83
C ALA A 253 5.07 -3.85 -14.01
N SER A 254 5.26 -4.45 -15.18
CA SER A 254 4.41 -4.32 -16.35
C SER A 254 4.03 -5.72 -16.85
N GLU A 255 3.09 -5.80 -17.78
CA GLU A 255 2.53 -7.08 -18.25
C GLU A 255 3.60 -8.01 -18.83
N ASN A 256 4.53 -7.46 -19.65
CA ASN A 256 5.57 -8.25 -20.28
C ASN A 256 6.97 -7.76 -19.89
N LEU A 257 7.96 -8.63 -20.02
CA LEU A 257 9.39 -8.33 -19.87
C LEU A 257 9.99 -7.72 -21.13
N ASN A 258 9.42 -8.08 -22.30
CA ASN A 258 9.90 -7.70 -23.62
C ASN A 258 8.74 -7.24 -24.51
N TYR A 259 8.88 -6.06 -25.11
CA TYR A 259 7.87 -5.43 -25.96
C TYR A 259 8.40 -5.20 -27.38
N PRO A 260 7.58 -5.37 -28.43
CA PRO A 260 7.98 -5.20 -29.83
C PRO A 260 8.01 -3.74 -30.26
N ALA A 261 8.81 -2.92 -29.58
CA ALA A 261 8.74 -1.47 -29.71
C ALA A 261 10.10 -0.76 -29.91
N TYR A 262 11.20 -1.48 -30.13
CA TYR A 262 12.48 -0.86 -30.46
C TYR A 262 12.40 -0.19 -31.85
N GLY A 263 12.72 1.09 -31.89
CA GLY A 263 12.56 1.93 -33.08
C GLY A 263 11.19 2.61 -33.21
N LEU A 264 10.23 2.31 -32.32
CA LEU A 264 8.91 2.94 -32.30
C LEU A 264 8.87 4.08 -31.29
N LEU A 265 8.29 5.20 -31.71
CA LEU A 265 7.96 6.33 -30.84
C LEU A 265 6.48 6.23 -30.44
N GLY A 266 6.19 6.43 -29.16
CA GLY A 266 4.81 6.57 -28.70
C GLY A 266 4.09 5.26 -28.43
N PHE A 267 4.80 4.13 -28.30
CA PHE A 267 4.21 2.90 -27.81
C PHE A 267 3.96 3.02 -26.31
N GLU A 268 2.75 2.69 -25.86
CA GLU A 268 2.31 2.86 -24.46
C GLU A 268 2.45 1.55 -23.68
N ILE A 269 3.07 1.62 -22.51
CA ILE A 269 3.27 0.49 -21.60
C ILE A 269 2.80 0.88 -20.20
N PRO A 270 1.76 0.22 -19.67
CA PRO A 270 1.34 0.44 -18.30
C PRO A 270 2.34 -0.19 -17.30
N PHE A 271 2.74 0.60 -16.30
CA PHE A 271 3.52 0.16 -15.17
C PHE A 271 2.72 0.31 -13.89
N THR A 272 2.66 -0.77 -13.11
CA THR A 272 1.95 -0.80 -11.83
C THR A 272 2.93 -1.04 -10.70
N ALA A 273 2.94 -0.14 -9.73
CA ALA A 273 3.58 -0.36 -8.45
C ALA A 273 2.59 -1.02 -7.49
N TYR A 274 3.02 -2.08 -6.83
CA TYR A 274 2.30 -2.77 -5.77
C TYR A 274 2.97 -2.45 -4.44
N VAL A 275 2.21 -1.87 -3.52
CA VAL A 275 2.74 -1.38 -2.25
C VAL A 275 1.98 -2.04 -1.11
N GLY A 276 2.71 -2.74 -0.26
CA GLY A 276 2.22 -3.35 0.96
C GLY A 276 2.87 -2.74 2.21
N ASP A 277 2.25 -2.98 3.36
CA ASP A 277 2.82 -2.67 4.67
C ASP A 277 3.67 -3.84 5.21
N LYS A 278 4.29 -3.65 6.38
CA LYS A 278 5.13 -4.67 7.03
C LYS A 278 4.42 -5.98 7.39
N TYR A 279 3.09 -5.98 7.37
CA TYR A 279 2.26 -7.16 7.61
C TYR A 279 1.72 -7.79 6.33
N SER A 280 2.17 -7.34 5.16
CA SER A 280 1.68 -7.75 3.83
C SER A 280 0.25 -7.32 3.51
N ASN A 281 -0.30 -6.34 4.21
CA ASN A 281 -1.56 -5.73 3.79
C ASN A 281 -1.30 -4.75 2.64
N PRO A 282 -2.26 -4.52 1.73
CA PRO A 282 -2.23 -3.35 0.87
C PRO A 282 -2.11 -2.08 1.71
N VAL A 283 -1.23 -1.16 1.33
CA VAL A 283 -1.13 0.14 2.03
C VAL A 283 -2.45 0.90 1.98
N ARG A 284 -2.58 1.89 2.86
CA ARG A 284 -3.76 2.77 2.84
C ARG A 284 -3.99 3.36 1.44
N PRO A 285 -5.24 3.39 0.96
CA PRO A 285 -5.60 4.07 -0.28
C PRO A 285 -5.14 5.54 -0.30
N ASN A 286 -4.80 6.04 -1.48
CA ASN A 286 -4.24 7.37 -1.72
C ASN A 286 -2.78 7.55 -1.21
N THR A 287 -2.05 6.46 -0.95
CA THR A 287 -0.60 6.52 -0.78
C THR A 287 0.03 6.91 -2.12
N THR A 288 0.84 7.96 -2.13
CA THR A 288 1.47 8.47 -3.36
C THR A 288 2.72 7.67 -3.69
N VAL A 289 2.81 7.20 -4.93
CA VAL A 289 3.99 6.56 -5.52
C VAL A 289 4.51 7.45 -6.64
N TYR A 290 5.81 7.70 -6.65
CA TYR A 290 6.51 8.44 -7.69
C TYR A 290 7.19 7.48 -8.65
N PHE A 291 7.21 7.83 -9.95
CA PHE A 291 7.80 7.02 -10.98
C PHE A 291 8.84 7.82 -11.77
N SER A 292 9.88 7.12 -12.18
CA SER A 292 10.90 7.64 -13.10
C SER A 292 11.35 6.54 -14.05
N THR A 293 11.95 6.91 -15.16
CA THR A 293 12.46 5.98 -16.16
C THR A 293 13.78 6.45 -16.73
N THR A 294 14.61 5.50 -17.17
CA THR A 294 15.87 5.81 -17.89
C THR A 294 15.66 6.11 -19.36
N SER A 295 14.48 5.79 -19.92
CA SER A 295 14.12 6.08 -21.30
C SER A 295 12.61 6.20 -21.47
N GLY A 296 12.19 7.07 -22.38
CA GLY A 296 10.78 7.38 -22.60
C GLY A 296 10.27 8.49 -21.68
N ILE A 297 8.96 8.64 -21.66
CA ILE A 297 8.24 9.59 -20.78
C ILE A 297 7.25 8.78 -19.97
N ILE A 298 7.33 8.87 -18.64
CA ILE A 298 6.43 8.18 -17.72
C ILE A 298 5.62 9.17 -16.90
N GLY A 299 4.40 8.80 -16.51
CA GLY A 299 3.63 9.55 -15.51
C GLY A 299 4.42 9.68 -14.21
N GLY A 300 4.64 10.91 -13.73
CA GLY A 300 5.55 11.17 -12.60
C GLY A 300 5.07 10.66 -11.24
N SER A 301 3.76 10.44 -11.08
CA SER A 301 3.18 9.88 -9.84
C SER A 301 1.77 9.33 -10.04
N ALA A 302 1.38 8.40 -9.18
CA ALA A 302 0.02 7.93 -9.03
C ALA A 302 -0.28 7.62 -7.56
N GLN A 303 -1.56 7.55 -7.21
CA GLN A 303 -2.02 7.17 -5.88
C GLN A 303 -2.51 5.72 -5.88
N THR A 304 -2.26 5.02 -4.77
CA THR A 304 -2.73 3.64 -4.61
C THR A 304 -4.24 3.56 -4.43
N GLY A 305 -4.84 2.54 -5.04
CA GLY A 305 -6.20 2.12 -4.76
C GLY A 305 -6.31 1.29 -3.47
N ILE A 306 -7.49 0.70 -3.25
CA ILE A 306 -7.78 -0.17 -2.09
C ILE A 306 -6.95 -1.47 -2.07
N ASN A 307 -6.39 -1.86 -3.20
CA ASN A 307 -5.53 -3.02 -3.38
C ASN A 307 -4.02 -2.70 -3.28
N GLY A 308 -3.66 -1.46 -2.91
CA GLY A 308 -2.27 -1.03 -2.82
C GLY A 308 -1.57 -0.83 -4.17
N ALA A 309 -2.31 -0.83 -5.29
CA ALA A 309 -1.75 -0.67 -6.63
C ALA A 309 -1.86 0.78 -7.13
N ALA A 310 -0.78 1.27 -7.73
CA ALA A 310 -0.69 2.58 -8.38
C ALA A 310 -0.14 2.39 -9.81
N THR A 311 -0.87 2.82 -10.83
CA THR A 311 -0.52 2.59 -12.24
C THR A 311 -0.27 3.91 -12.96
N VAL A 312 0.75 3.93 -13.81
CA VAL A 312 1.11 5.02 -14.72
C VAL A 312 1.40 4.47 -16.11
N GLU A 313 1.27 5.33 -17.13
CA GLU A 313 1.65 5.00 -18.50
C GLU A 313 3.06 5.49 -18.80
N LEU A 314 3.85 4.63 -19.43
CA LEU A 314 5.12 4.97 -20.07
C LEU A 314 4.93 5.04 -21.58
N VAL A 315 5.34 6.16 -22.16
CA VAL A 315 5.39 6.37 -23.62
C VAL A 315 6.82 6.19 -24.08
N THR A 316 7.06 5.21 -24.99
CA THR A 316 8.41 4.82 -25.39
C THR A 316 9.13 5.87 -26.23
N GLN A 317 10.45 5.92 -26.09
CA GLN A 317 11.38 6.50 -27.08
C GLN A 317 11.94 5.40 -27.98
N PRO A 318 12.36 5.74 -29.24
CA PRO A 318 12.67 4.73 -30.24
C PRO A 318 13.85 3.80 -29.88
N PHE A 319 14.90 4.33 -29.24
CA PHE A 319 16.17 3.64 -29.09
C PHE A 319 16.70 3.73 -27.65
N PRO A 320 16.04 3.03 -26.68
CA PRO A 320 16.56 2.98 -25.33
C PRO A 320 17.93 2.28 -25.29
N ASN A 321 18.79 2.72 -24.39
CA ASN A 321 20.11 2.13 -24.19
C ASN A 321 20.51 2.18 -22.72
N HIS A 322 20.42 1.04 -22.05
CA HIS A 322 20.76 0.92 -20.65
C HIS A 322 22.28 0.77 -20.47
N SER A 323 22.89 1.50 -19.52
CA SER A 323 24.33 1.59 -19.34
C SER A 323 25.04 0.24 -19.12
N GLN A 324 24.36 -0.75 -18.53
CA GLN A 324 24.94 -2.07 -18.22
C GLN A 324 24.37 -3.19 -19.11
N ARG A 325 23.14 -3.05 -19.61
CA ARG A 325 22.44 -4.08 -20.36
C ARG A 325 22.45 -3.85 -21.88
N GLY A 326 22.81 -2.65 -22.29
CA GLY A 326 22.92 -2.28 -23.72
C GLY A 326 21.63 -1.81 -24.38
N PRO A 327 21.63 -1.76 -25.72
CA PRO A 327 20.53 -1.26 -26.49
C PRO A 327 19.25 -2.08 -26.33
N GLY A 328 18.10 -1.42 -26.36
CA GLY A 328 16.78 -2.01 -26.16
C GLY A 328 16.33 -2.01 -24.71
N PHE A 329 17.26 -2.04 -23.75
CA PHE A 329 16.92 -2.08 -22.33
C PHE A 329 16.68 -0.70 -21.75
N PHE A 330 15.74 -0.63 -20.81
CA PHE A 330 15.44 0.52 -19.98
C PHE A 330 14.94 0.09 -18.61
N GLU A 331 15.03 0.97 -17.64
CA GLU A 331 14.61 0.73 -16.26
C GLU A 331 13.51 1.71 -15.86
N VAL A 332 12.51 1.20 -15.15
CA VAL A 332 11.49 2.00 -14.47
C VAL A 332 11.67 1.84 -12.98
N THR A 333 11.77 2.96 -12.26
CA THR A 333 11.89 3.01 -10.81
C THR A 333 10.63 3.60 -10.22
N ALA A 334 10.07 2.92 -9.22
CA ALA A 334 9.02 3.44 -8.36
C ALA A 334 9.58 3.77 -6.97
N SER A 335 9.09 4.84 -6.35
CA SER A 335 9.53 5.26 -5.01
C SER A 335 8.38 5.82 -4.18
N THR A 336 8.47 5.65 -2.86
CA THR A 336 7.52 6.18 -1.88
C THR A 336 8.21 6.37 -0.54
N ILE A 337 7.50 6.84 0.49
CA ILE A 337 8.02 7.07 1.85
C ILE A 337 7.53 5.94 2.76
N ASP A 338 8.43 5.36 3.54
CA ASP A 338 8.14 4.32 4.54
C ASP A 338 7.68 4.88 5.90
N GLU A 339 7.46 3.99 6.88
CA GLU A 339 7.05 4.34 8.25
C GLU A 339 8.10 5.17 9.02
N ASN A 340 9.38 5.13 8.60
CA ASN A 340 10.49 5.87 9.20
C ASN A 340 10.76 7.21 8.50
N SER A 341 9.84 7.65 7.63
CA SER A 341 10.01 8.83 6.77
C SER A 341 11.21 8.73 5.82
N SER A 342 11.65 7.51 5.51
CA SER A 342 12.73 7.22 4.58
C SER A 342 12.19 6.97 3.18
N LEU A 343 12.92 7.45 2.17
CA LEU A 343 12.60 7.15 0.78
C LEU A 343 12.99 5.69 0.48
N ILE A 344 12.00 4.90 0.09
CA ILE A 344 12.19 3.54 -0.41
C ILE A 344 11.91 3.51 -1.91
N TYR A 345 12.60 2.62 -2.64
CA TYR A 345 12.45 2.48 -4.08
C TYR A 345 12.63 1.03 -4.53
N THR A 346 12.00 0.72 -5.64
CA THR A 346 12.15 -0.55 -6.38
C THR A 346 12.29 -0.25 -7.85
N SER A 347 12.96 -1.12 -8.60
CA SER A 347 13.20 -0.93 -10.03
C SER A 347 12.88 -2.18 -10.82
N SER A 348 12.46 -1.98 -12.04
CA SER A 348 12.13 -3.06 -12.97
C SER A 348 12.73 -2.80 -14.35
N LEU A 349 13.54 -3.75 -14.81
CA LEU A 349 14.17 -3.70 -16.12
C LEU A 349 13.22 -4.25 -17.19
N ARG A 350 13.13 -3.57 -18.34
CA ARG A 350 12.35 -4.00 -19.51
C ARG A 350 13.17 -3.91 -20.78
N LEU A 351 12.75 -4.68 -21.78
CA LEU A 351 13.35 -4.73 -23.09
C LEU A 351 12.35 -4.24 -24.14
N LEU A 352 12.79 -3.40 -25.07
CA LEU A 352 12.14 -3.16 -26.34
C LEU A 352 12.93 -3.90 -27.41
N SER A 353 12.34 -4.93 -27.99
CA SER A 353 12.93 -5.66 -29.12
C SER A 353 12.47 -5.09 -30.46
N GLY A 354 13.35 -5.19 -31.45
CA GLY A 354 13.14 -4.63 -32.79
C GLY A 354 12.62 -5.66 -33.79
N TYR A 355 12.73 -5.29 -35.06
CA TYR A 355 12.40 -6.15 -36.18
C TYR A 355 13.30 -7.38 -36.22
N PRO A 356 12.78 -8.57 -36.62
CA PRO A 356 13.56 -9.81 -36.65
C PRO A 356 14.71 -9.79 -37.65
N VAL A 357 15.83 -10.37 -37.25
CA VAL A 357 17.01 -10.63 -38.08
C VAL A 357 17.30 -12.12 -37.98
N LEU A 358 17.41 -12.80 -39.13
CA LEU A 358 17.75 -14.22 -39.22
C LEU A 358 19.13 -14.41 -39.82
N ASP A 359 19.91 -15.27 -39.19
CA ASP A 359 21.18 -15.76 -39.73
C ASP A 359 21.31 -17.27 -39.57
N ILE A 360 22.00 -17.97 -40.49
CA ILE A 360 22.14 -19.41 -40.49
C ILE A 360 23.52 -19.82 -40.95
N SER A 361 24.08 -20.86 -40.29
CA SER A 361 25.36 -21.46 -40.63
C SER A 361 25.29 -22.98 -40.49
N PRO A 362 25.77 -23.73 -41.49
CA PRO A 362 26.24 -23.27 -42.80
C PRO A 362 25.11 -22.72 -43.66
N SER A 363 25.43 -21.92 -44.66
CA SER A 363 24.48 -21.27 -45.58
C SER A 363 24.12 -22.12 -46.81
N THR A 364 24.64 -23.33 -46.92
CA THR A 364 24.41 -24.24 -48.03
C THR A 364 24.13 -25.65 -47.53
N ILE A 365 23.31 -26.38 -48.27
CA ILE A 365 22.95 -27.78 -47.99
C ILE A 365 23.88 -28.70 -48.80
N ASP A 366 24.56 -29.66 -48.13
CA ASP A 366 25.30 -30.71 -48.77
C ASP A 366 25.18 -32.00 -47.89
N ILE A 367 24.12 -32.76 -48.13
CA ILE A 367 23.80 -33.98 -47.36
C ILE A 367 24.17 -35.18 -48.20
N GLN A 368 25.07 -36.02 -47.68
CA GLN A 368 25.48 -37.26 -48.33
C GLN A 368 24.39 -38.33 -48.17
N ASN A 369 24.37 -39.29 -49.09
CA ASN A 369 23.44 -40.44 -49.05
C ASN A 369 23.47 -41.14 -47.67
N GLY A 370 22.31 -41.20 -47.03
CA GLY A 370 22.14 -41.70 -45.66
C GLY A 370 22.80 -40.86 -44.59
N GLY A 371 23.24 -39.62 -44.91
CA GLY A 371 23.92 -38.73 -44.01
C GLY A 371 23.00 -37.65 -43.39
N SER A 372 23.63 -36.75 -42.66
CA SER A 372 22.96 -35.61 -42.05
C SER A 372 23.86 -34.39 -41.98
N GLN A 373 23.25 -33.21 -41.88
CA GLN A 373 23.94 -31.93 -41.68
C GLN A 373 23.27 -31.12 -40.58
N VAL A 374 24.10 -30.60 -39.69
CA VAL A 374 23.64 -29.75 -38.57
C VAL A 374 23.71 -28.30 -39.01
N PHE A 375 22.65 -27.53 -38.67
CA PHE A 375 22.54 -26.09 -38.90
C PHE A 375 22.30 -25.37 -37.58
N ASN A 376 23.10 -24.32 -37.33
CA ASN A 376 22.84 -23.38 -36.25
C ASN A 376 22.27 -22.12 -36.87
N PHE A 377 21.22 -21.60 -36.27
CA PHE A 377 20.62 -20.36 -36.73
C PHE A 377 20.29 -19.44 -35.59
N THR A 378 20.26 -18.15 -35.90
CA THR A 378 19.88 -17.10 -34.93
C THR A 378 18.63 -16.39 -35.39
N VAL A 379 17.76 -16.11 -34.43
CA VAL A 379 16.58 -15.26 -34.60
C VAL A 379 16.60 -14.23 -33.48
N SER A 380 16.91 -12.98 -33.82
CA SER A 380 17.08 -11.90 -32.84
C SER A 380 16.67 -10.58 -33.46
N ASP A 381 16.66 -9.49 -32.69
CA ASP A 381 16.65 -8.15 -33.26
C ASP A 381 18.05 -7.69 -33.70
N VAL A 382 18.14 -6.48 -34.23
CA VAL A 382 19.40 -5.86 -34.70
C VAL A 382 20.45 -5.72 -33.58
N ASN A 383 20.06 -5.76 -32.33
CA ASN A 383 20.94 -5.66 -31.16
C ASN A 383 21.23 -7.03 -30.53
N ASN A 384 20.88 -8.12 -31.18
CA ASN A 384 20.97 -9.50 -30.72
C ASN A 384 20.08 -9.80 -29.48
N ASN A 385 19.02 -9.02 -29.24
CA ASN A 385 18.06 -9.29 -28.21
C ASN A 385 17.00 -10.32 -28.69
N PRO A 386 16.41 -11.11 -27.77
CA PRO A 386 15.30 -12.00 -28.09
C PRO A 386 14.08 -11.19 -28.56
N LEU A 387 13.31 -11.78 -29.48
CA LEU A 387 12.05 -11.20 -29.91
C LEU A 387 10.95 -11.37 -28.85
N SER A 388 9.85 -10.65 -29.00
CA SER A 388 8.77 -10.61 -28.02
C SER A 388 8.02 -11.93 -27.92
N LYS A 389 7.36 -12.15 -26.80
CA LYS A 389 6.46 -13.27 -26.55
C LYS A 389 5.49 -13.51 -27.69
N GLY A 390 5.30 -14.79 -28.03
CA GLY A 390 4.38 -15.23 -29.07
C GLY A 390 4.96 -15.19 -30.48
N THR A 391 6.25 -14.80 -30.64
CA THR A 391 6.94 -14.98 -31.91
C THR A 391 7.07 -16.48 -32.19
N SER A 392 6.59 -16.89 -33.37
CA SER A 392 6.68 -18.27 -33.89
C SER A 392 7.87 -18.37 -34.83
N ILE A 393 8.66 -19.40 -34.67
CA ILE A 393 9.80 -19.76 -35.53
C ILE A 393 9.53 -21.12 -36.08
N SER A 394 9.51 -21.29 -37.43
CA SER A 394 9.33 -22.57 -38.09
C SER A 394 10.44 -22.81 -39.10
N VAL A 395 10.85 -24.07 -39.22
CA VAL A 395 11.81 -24.54 -40.23
C VAL A 395 11.13 -25.59 -41.09
N THR A 396 11.03 -25.34 -42.40
CA THR A 396 10.31 -26.20 -43.33
C THR A 396 11.20 -26.60 -44.52
N VAL A 397 10.96 -27.78 -45.05
CA VAL A 397 11.54 -28.23 -46.32
C VAL A 397 10.59 -27.86 -47.43
N GLU A 398 11.06 -27.01 -48.34
CA GLU A 398 10.28 -26.58 -49.50
C GLU A 398 10.52 -27.52 -50.70
N GLU A 399 11.76 -28.05 -50.83
CA GLU A 399 12.16 -28.95 -51.88
C GLU A 399 13.23 -29.94 -51.35
N GLY A 400 13.20 -31.17 -51.80
CA GLY A 400 14.20 -32.20 -51.54
C GLY A 400 13.74 -33.27 -50.53
N ASP A 401 14.46 -34.43 -50.60
CA ASP A 401 14.19 -35.58 -49.74
C ASP A 401 14.95 -35.47 -48.42
N VAL A 402 14.48 -34.56 -47.55
CA VAL A 402 15.13 -34.21 -46.29
C VAL A 402 14.09 -34.20 -45.17
N THR A 403 14.48 -34.80 -44.05
CA THR A 403 13.69 -34.75 -42.79
C THR A 403 14.43 -33.92 -41.76
N LEU A 404 13.69 -33.02 -41.07
CA LEU A 404 14.24 -32.10 -40.08
C LEU A 404 14.00 -32.60 -38.66
N PHE A 405 15.00 -32.41 -37.78
CA PHE A 405 14.94 -32.70 -36.35
C PHE A 405 15.57 -31.57 -35.55
N GLY A 406 15.07 -31.27 -34.34
CA GLY A 406 15.60 -30.25 -33.46
C GLY A 406 14.65 -29.09 -33.31
N ASP A 407 15.19 -27.87 -33.31
CA ASP A 407 14.46 -26.63 -33.12
C ASP A 407 13.77 -26.19 -34.43
N ILE A 408 12.66 -26.85 -34.77
CA ILE A 408 11.96 -26.66 -36.07
C ILE A 408 10.58 -26.02 -35.93
N ASP A 409 10.03 -25.99 -34.71
CA ASP A 409 8.75 -25.38 -34.38
C ASP A 409 8.80 -24.84 -32.96
N ILE A 410 8.96 -23.52 -32.80
CA ILE A 410 9.21 -22.86 -31.55
C ILE A 410 8.28 -21.64 -31.41
N THR A 411 7.74 -21.46 -30.22
CA THR A 411 7.08 -20.21 -29.83
C THR A 411 7.85 -19.59 -28.67
N LEU A 412 8.30 -18.36 -28.84
CA LEU A 412 9.09 -17.66 -27.85
C LEU A 412 8.25 -17.28 -26.61
N PRO A 413 8.76 -17.55 -25.39
CA PRO A 413 8.16 -17.08 -24.16
C PRO A 413 8.44 -15.58 -23.95
N ASP A 414 7.83 -14.99 -22.92
CA ASP A 414 8.20 -13.65 -22.44
C ASP A 414 9.57 -13.69 -21.75
N THR A 415 10.60 -13.16 -22.40
CA THR A 415 12.00 -13.31 -21.97
C THR A 415 12.87 -12.13 -22.36
N GLN A 416 13.94 -11.93 -21.58
CA GLN A 416 15.06 -11.02 -21.85
C GLN A 416 16.37 -11.79 -22.04
N SER A 417 16.33 -13.12 -22.06
CA SER A 417 17.51 -13.97 -22.11
C SER A 417 17.99 -14.20 -23.56
N GLU A 418 19.24 -13.89 -23.81
CA GLU A 418 19.91 -14.12 -25.09
C GLU A 418 19.94 -15.61 -25.51
N THR A 419 19.70 -16.56 -24.59
CA THR A 419 19.61 -17.98 -24.93
C THR A 419 18.44 -18.28 -25.88
N TYR A 420 17.44 -17.42 -25.92
CA TYR A 420 16.29 -17.53 -26.83
C TYR A 420 16.50 -16.83 -28.18
N THR A 421 17.76 -16.64 -28.59
CA THR A 421 18.13 -16.14 -29.90
C THR A 421 18.88 -17.17 -30.75
N GLN A 422 19.30 -18.31 -30.17
CA GLN A 422 20.15 -19.30 -30.82
C GLN A 422 19.45 -20.65 -30.84
N PHE A 423 19.41 -21.28 -32.00
CA PHE A 423 18.66 -22.49 -32.26
C PHE A 423 19.48 -23.42 -33.14
N THR A 424 19.15 -24.75 -33.13
CA THR A 424 19.85 -25.78 -33.89
C THR A 424 18.87 -26.77 -34.46
N PHE A 425 19.00 -27.08 -35.74
CA PHE A 425 18.30 -28.21 -36.32
C PHE A 425 19.28 -29.12 -37.14
N THR A 426 18.85 -30.31 -37.34
CA THR A 426 19.57 -31.32 -38.16
C THR A 426 18.69 -31.72 -39.34
N ALA A 427 19.23 -31.62 -40.54
CA ALA A 427 18.61 -32.11 -41.74
C ALA A 427 19.23 -33.48 -42.08
N VAL A 428 18.39 -34.49 -42.30
CA VAL A 428 18.77 -35.89 -42.54
C VAL A 428 18.21 -36.30 -43.89
N ASP A 429 19.00 -37.03 -44.71
CA ASP A 429 18.52 -37.65 -45.92
C ASP A 429 17.36 -38.63 -45.60
N SER A 430 16.20 -38.42 -46.23
CA SER A 430 14.99 -39.21 -46.01
C SER A 430 14.85 -40.43 -46.96
N GLU A 431 15.69 -40.51 -48.01
CA GLU A 431 15.68 -41.60 -49.01
C GLU A 431 17.09 -42.26 -49.17
N PRO A 432 17.63 -42.85 -48.10
CA PRO A 432 18.95 -43.47 -48.17
C PRO A 432 18.96 -44.65 -49.20
N GLY A 433 19.95 -44.65 -50.08
CA GLY A 433 20.08 -45.63 -51.13
C GLY A 433 19.86 -45.09 -52.57
N THR A 434 19.38 -43.87 -52.69
CA THR A 434 19.36 -43.13 -53.99
C THR A 434 20.58 -42.23 -54.05
N MET A 435 21.41 -42.37 -55.14
CA MET A 435 22.63 -41.56 -55.31
C MET A 435 22.43 -40.38 -56.26
N ASP A 436 21.23 -40.20 -56.79
CA ASP A 436 20.96 -39.12 -57.73
C ASP A 436 20.84 -37.78 -56.96
N PRO A 437 21.68 -36.80 -57.24
CA PRO A 437 21.59 -35.49 -56.54
C PRO A 437 20.25 -34.83 -56.75
N LYS A 438 19.55 -34.46 -55.68
CA LYS A 438 18.32 -33.70 -55.69
C LYS A 438 18.56 -32.34 -55.07
N ASN A 439 17.91 -31.33 -55.66
CA ASN A 439 17.91 -30.01 -55.02
C ASN A 439 17.20 -30.09 -53.68
N ALA A 440 17.72 -29.40 -52.72
CA ALA A 440 17.09 -29.23 -51.40
C ALA A 440 16.99 -27.73 -51.04
N ILE A 441 15.80 -27.30 -50.59
CA ILE A 441 15.55 -25.96 -50.09
C ILE A 441 14.90 -26.07 -48.71
N ILE A 442 15.54 -25.43 -47.77
CA ILE A 442 15.02 -25.31 -46.40
C ILE A 442 14.79 -23.84 -46.10
N THR A 443 13.60 -23.51 -45.58
CA THR A 443 13.19 -22.16 -45.25
C THR A 443 12.96 -22.05 -43.74
N ILE A 444 13.61 -21.07 -43.12
CA ILE A 444 13.34 -20.64 -41.73
C ILE A 444 12.41 -19.41 -41.85
N GLN A 445 11.30 -19.43 -41.12
CA GLN A 445 10.35 -18.35 -41.04
C GLN A 445 10.17 -17.94 -39.58
N CYS A 446 10.21 -16.64 -39.35
CA CYS A 446 9.88 -16.01 -38.08
C CYS A 446 8.66 -15.11 -38.29
N SER A 447 7.64 -15.24 -37.44
CA SER A 447 6.42 -14.42 -37.51
C SER A 447 5.92 -14.08 -36.11
N GLY A 448 5.60 -12.81 -35.86
CA GLY A 448 5.14 -12.40 -34.55
C GLY A 448 4.95 -10.89 -34.36
N PRO A 449 4.82 -10.44 -33.11
CA PRO A 449 4.56 -9.03 -32.83
C PRO A 449 5.66 -8.08 -33.32
N ASN A 450 6.89 -8.55 -33.48
CA ASN A 450 8.03 -7.78 -33.99
C ASN A 450 8.03 -7.65 -35.54
N GLY A 451 7.15 -8.37 -36.23
CA GLY A 451 7.10 -8.49 -37.69
C GLY A 451 7.49 -9.87 -38.15
N ASP A 452 7.57 -10.02 -39.51
CA ASP A 452 7.84 -11.28 -40.16
C ASP A 452 9.16 -11.19 -40.93
N GLU A 453 9.96 -12.26 -40.85
CA GLU A 453 11.20 -12.41 -41.62
C GLU A 453 11.35 -13.87 -42.05
N SER A 454 11.95 -14.10 -43.23
CA SER A 454 12.23 -15.45 -43.70
C SER A 454 13.58 -15.54 -44.40
N ARG A 455 14.23 -16.70 -44.25
CA ARG A 455 15.50 -16.96 -44.93
C ARG A 455 15.52 -18.39 -45.45
N SER A 456 15.78 -18.54 -46.74
CA SER A 456 15.94 -19.84 -47.38
C SER A 456 17.42 -20.14 -47.67
N ILE A 457 17.78 -21.39 -47.47
CA ILE A 457 19.08 -21.97 -47.88
C ILE A 457 18.82 -23.06 -48.94
N SER A 458 19.75 -23.24 -49.83
CA SER A 458 19.64 -24.23 -50.89
C SER A 458 20.91 -25.02 -51.03
N GLY A 459 20.81 -26.22 -51.63
CA GLY A 459 21.94 -27.10 -51.91
C GLY A 459 21.48 -28.43 -52.44
N ILE A 460 22.16 -29.47 -52.10
CA ILE A 460 21.98 -30.83 -52.65
C ILE A 460 21.89 -31.87 -51.54
N SER A 461 20.94 -32.78 -51.65
CA SER A 461 20.94 -34.10 -50.93
C SER A 461 21.26 -35.19 -51.93
N ARG A 462 22.14 -36.15 -51.60
CA ARG A 462 22.61 -37.22 -52.49
C ARG A 462 22.98 -38.45 -51.70
#